data_dbe4adfecbff7aca99ea95924f69620a
#
_entry.id   dbe4adfecbff7aca99ea95924f69620a
#
_cell.length_a   1.000
_cell.length_b   1.000
_cell.length_c   1.000
_cell.angle_alpha   90.00
_cell.angle_beta   90.00
_cell.angle_gamma   90.00
#
_symmetry.space_group_name_H-M   'P 1'
#
loop_
_entity.id
_entity.type
_entity.pdbx_description
1 polymer ?
#
loop_
_entity_poly.entity_id
_entity_poly.type
_entity_poly.pdbx_seq_one_letter_code
_entity_poly.pdbx_strand_id
1 'polypeptide(L)'
;MRVINLCRRGAVATAFFGIVALAGNRAARADDWPMWGRTPLRNMISPEKDPPTDWNVKTGKNILWSASLGSKSYGNPIVSNGMVFIGTNNEGKRDPNVTADGGVMMAFDANTGKFIFQRYSAKLPTGRVNDWPGEGECSTVYTEPGRLWYCTNRCEVVCIDLSPGAVTPGQPPKEIWSFDMINKLGVFPHNMTASAICGYGDYVYAITANGVDDTHKHVVAPLAPSIVCFNKNNGKVIWTDNHPGVNVLHGQWSSVAIVEVKGRPLVIAPLGDSWVYGFDARTGEIVWKFDMNPKNAVYPQTRNEVIATPCIVVDKDNPDRKLMYIANGQDPEHGEGLGHLYCVDITKEGDISKELEVDESRPAGIVGNGPVDIRGEARKGKPNPNSGIIWEYEAYDLNHDGKIDRSEHMNRTISTCLVTPAGLCFVPDFSGFLHCLDAKTGQVYWTYDMESAVWGSAMWADGKVFLADEDGDVRIFADSKEMKRLSPEDDHLNLGSASYCSPIFVNGILYVTDRDTLYAIKTGAQSAPKADQ
;
A
#
# COMPACT_ATOMS: atom_id res chain seq x y z
N MET A 1 -41.06 -86.92 -15.05
CA MET A 1 -42.04 -85.89 -14.63
C MET A 1 -41.31 -84.81 -13.92
N ARG A 2 -41.43 -83.59 -14.39
CA ARG A 2 -40.89 -82.32 -13.97
C ARG A 2 -39.42 -82.29 -13.54
N VAL A 3 -38.59 -81.87 -14.48
CA VAL A 3 -37.20 -81.47 -14.37
C VAL A 3 -37.20 -79.96 -13.91
N ILE A 4 -36.46 -79.63 -12.85
CA ILE A 4 -36.24 -78.26 -12.40
C ILE A 4 -34.83 -77.87 -12.83
N ASN A 5 -34.73 -76.89 -13.76
CA ASN A 5 -33.49 -76.32 -14.20
C ASN A 5 -33.04 -75.21 -13.18
N LEU A 6 -31.85 -75.33 -12.60
CA LEU A 6 -31.17 -74.31 -11.85
C LEU A 6 -30.30 -73.49 -12.81
N CYS A 7 -30.68 -72.24 -13.05
CA CYS A 7 -29.82 -71.23 -13.68
C CYS A 7 -28.86 -70.64 -12.65
N ARG A 8 -27.58 -70.89 -12.79
CA ARG A 8 -26.51 -70.17 -12.12
C ARG A 8 -26.27 -68.81 -12.84
N ARG A 9 -26.56 -67.72 -12.17
CA ARG A 9 -26.12 -66.37 -12.59
C ARG A 9 -24.73 -66.13 -12.04
N GLY A 10 -23.72 -66.05 -12.92
CA GLY A 10 -22.40 -65.54 -12.61
C GLY A 10 -22.44 -64.01 -12.50
N ALA A 11 -22.05 -63.45 -11.35
CA ALA A 11 -21.83 -62.02 -11.16
C ALA A 11 -20.42 -61.70 -11.62
N VAL A 12 -20.28 -60.91 -12.68
CA VAL A 12 -19.03 -60.27 -13.08
C VAL A 12 -18.89 -58.96 -12.26
N ALA A 13 -17.96 -58.94 -11.31
CA ALA A 13 -17.60 -57.74 -10.58
C ALA A 13 -16.62 -56.92 -11.44
N THR A 14 -17.10 -55.85 -12.04
CA THR A 14 -16.27 -54.86 -12.71
C THR A 14 -15.69 -53.92 -11.64
N ALA A 15 -14.41 -54.07 -11.31
CA ALA A 15 -13.70 -53.15 -10.46
C ALA A 15 -13.40 -51.85 -11.24
N PHE A 16 -14.13 -50.79 -10.93
CA PHE A 16 -13.77 -49.43 -11.34
C PHE A 16 -12.60 -48.93 -10.46
N PHE A 17 -11.40 -48.93 -10.98
CA PHE A 17 -10.30 -48.17 -10.43
C PHE A 17 -10.56 -46.67 -10.74
N GLY A 18 -11.17 -45.95 -9.79
CA GLY A 18 -11.22 -44.52 -9.81
C GLY A 18 -9.82 -43.95 -9.55
N ILE A 19 -9.17 -43.46 -10.61
CA ILE A 19 -8.01 -42.59 -10.45
C ILE A 19 -8.52 -41.28 -9.85
N VAL A 20 -8.41 -41.12 -8.52
CA VAL A 20 -8.54 -39.85 -7.86
C VAL A 20 -7.29 -39.06 -8.25
N ALA A 21 -7.41 -38.22 -9.27
CA ALA A 21 -6.44 -37.16 -9.52
C ALA A 21 -6.50 -36.20 -8.31
N LEU A 22 -5.58 -36.37 -7.38
CA LEU A 22 -5.24 -35.36 -6.40
C LEU A 22 -4.71 -34.15 -7.18
N ALA A 23 -5.62 -33.31 -7.65
CA ALA A 23 -5.28 -31.91 -7.95
C ALA A 23 -4.87 -31.31 -6.60
N GLY A 24 -3.58 -31.38 -6.32
CA GLY A 24 -2.98 -30.68 -5.21
C GLY A 24 -3.24 -29.19 -5.43
N ASN A 25 -4.31 -28.68 -4.84
CA ASN A 25 -4.36 -27.28 -4.46
C ASN A 25 -3.14 -27.06 -3.58
N ARG A 26 -2.03 -26.57 -4.16
CA ARG A 26 -1.02 -25.88 -3.39
C ARG A 26 -1.75 -24.66 -2.84
N ALA A 27 -2.28 -24.79 -1.63
CA ALA A 27 -2.60 -23.65 -0.81
C ALA A 27 -1.41 -22.69 -0.93
N ALA A 28 -1.66 -21.43 -1.25
CA ALA A 28 -0.65 -20.39 -1.10
C ALA A 28 0.01 -20.65 0.25
N ARG A 29 1.33 -20.77 0.28
CA ARG A 29 2.04 -20.96 1.54
C ARG A 29 1.52 -19.87 2.47
N ALA A 30 1.10 -20.26 3.67
CA ALA A 30 0.55 -19.34 4.68
C ALA A 30 1.54 -18.22 5.06
N ASP A 31 2.74 -18.26 4.54
CA ASP A 31 3.95 -17.57 4.93
C ASP A 31 4.44 -16.52 3.92
N ASP A 32 3.68 -16.22 2.84
CA ASP A 32 4.07 -15.20 1.87
C ASP A 32 3.54 -13.81 2.27
N TRP A 33 4.27 -12.76 1.85
CA TRP A 33 3.85 -11.35 1.92
C TRP A 33 3.72 -10.81 0.48
N PRO A 34 2.63 -11.18 -0.24
CA PRO A 34 2.57 -11.11 -1.70
C PRO A 34 2.24 -9.72 -2.27
N MET A 35 1.95 -8.73 -1.42
CA MET A 35 1.57 -7.37 -1.81
C MET A 35 1.79 -6.39 -0.66
N TRP A 36 1.72 -5.10 -0.95
CA TRP A 36 1.65 -4.05 0.06
C TRP A 36 0.55 -4.35 1.09
N GLY A 37 0.87 -4.27 2.38
CA GLY A 37 -0.07 -4.58 3.46
C GLY A 37 -0.40 -6.05 3.62
N ARG A 38 0.34 -6.97 2.98
CA ARG A 38 0.21 -8.43 3.02
C ARG A 38 -1.09 -8.97 2.41
N THR A 39 -2.22 -8.33 2.63
CA THR A 39 -3.56 -8.74 2.15
C THR A 39 -4.25 -7.57 1.44
N PRO A 40 -5.31 -7.81 0.66
CA PRO A 40 -6.09 -6.75 0.05
C PRO A 40 -6.69 -5.73 1.04
N LEU A 41 -6.78 -6.07 2.34
CA LEU A 41 -7.24 -5.18 3.41
C LEU A 41 -6.19 -4.14 3.84
N ARG A 42 -4.94 -4.28 3.41
CA ARG A 42 -3.83 -3.34 3.63
C ARG A 42 -3.42 -3.13 5.09
N ASN A 43 -3.84 -3.96 6.01
CA ASN A 43 -3.40 -3.91 7.41
C ASN A 43 -2.07 -4.66 7.57
N MET A 44 -1.03 -3.98 8.00
CA MET A 44 0.36 -4.45 8.06
C MET A 44 0.60 -5.44 9.23
N ILE A 45 -0.08 -6.59 9.22
CA ILE A 45 -0.01 -7.60 10.28
C ILE A 45 0.69 -8.87 9.78
N SER A 46 1.75 -9.28 10.49
CA SER A 46 2.32 -10.61 10.38
C SER A 46 1.64 -11.56 11.39
N PRO A 47 1.17 -12.75 10.97
CA PRO A 47 0.65 -13.75 11.90
C PRO A 47 1.76 -14.54 12.62
N GLU A 48 3.02 -14.31 12.26
CA GLU A 48 4.17 -15.05 12.76
C GLU A 48 4.60 -14.61 14.15
N LYS A 49 5.39 -15.44 14.81
CA LYS A 49 5.85 -15.29 16.18
C LYS A 49 7.34 -15.01 16.23
N ASP A 50 7.78 -14.43 17.36
CA ASP A 50 9.17 -14.21 17.71
C ASP A 50 9.97 -13.39 16.67
N PRO A 51 9.45 -12.19 16.22
CA PRO A 51 10.22 -11.33 15.34
C PRO A 51 11.52 -10.86 16.03
N PRO A 52 12.63 -10.70 15.28
CA PRO A 52 13.86 -10.15 15.81
C PRO A 52 13.64 -8.76 16.41
N THR A 53 14.20 -8.52 17.60
CA THR A 53 14.11 -7.22 18.29
C THR A 53 15.49 -6.61 18.57
N ASP A 54 16.54 -7.23 18.08
CA ASP A 54 17.91 -6.83 18.31
C ASP A 54 18.77 -7.23 17.10
N TRP A 55 19.51 -6.28 16.55
CA TRP A 55 20.47 -6.47 15.45
C TRP A 55 21.47 -5.32 15.42
N ASN A 56 22.50 -5.47 14.61
CA ASN A 56 23.42 -4.37 14.35
C ASN A 56 24.03 -4.51 12.95
N VAL A 57 23.70 -3.58 12.07
CA VAL A 57 24.16 -3.62 10.67
C VAL A 57 25.68 -3.41 10.52
N LYS A 58 26.31 -2.72 11.48
CA LYS A 58 27.76 -2.45 11.48
C LYS A 58 28.58 -3.67 11.88
N THR A 59 28.07 -4.45 12.85
CA THR A 59 28.76 -5.66 13.35
C THR A 59 28.26 -6.94 12.69
N GLY A 60 27.15 -6.90 11.97
CA GLY A 60 26.50 -8.07 11.36
C GLY A 60 25.71 -8.94 12.35
N LYS A 61 25.52 -8.50 13.61
CA LYS A 61 24.72 -9.23 14.61
C LYS A 61 23.30 -9.43 14.12
N ASN A 62 22.81 -10.65 14.08
CA ASN A 62 21.49 -11.05 13.61
C ASN A 62 21.17 -10.64 12.15
N ILE A 63 22.13 -10.18 11.37
CA ILE A 63 21.97 -9.97 9.93
C ILE A 63 22.16 -11.32 9.23
N LEU A 64 21.09 -11.81 8.60
CA LEU A 64 21.14 -13.03 7.79
C LEU A 64 21.88 -12.76 6.48
N TRP A 65 21.50 -11.69 5.81
CA TRP A 65 22.16 -11.14 4.64
C TRP A 65 21.76 -9.66 4.42
N SER A 66 22.50 -8.98 3.58
CA SER A 66 22.16 -7.65 3.05
C SER A 66 22.44 -7.60 1.56
N ALA A 67 21.65 -6.80 0.83
CA ALA A 67 21.77 -6.63 -0.61
C ALA A 67 21.77 -5.15 -0.98
N SER A 68 22.75 -4.74 -1.82
CA SER A 68 22.80 -3.37 -2.33
C SER A 68 21.71 -3.15 -3.37
N LEU A 69 21.06 -1.99 -3.29
CA LEU A 69 20.01 -1.51 -4.19
C LEU A 69 20.55 -0.38 -5.08
N GLY A 70 19.71 0.58 -5.45
CA GLY A 70 20.12 1.85 -6.02
C GLY A 70 20.58 2.84 -4.94
N SER A 71 20.28 4.13 -5.11
CA SER A 71 20.54 5.17 -4.10
C SER A 71 19.30 5.60 -3.32
N LYS A 72 18.11 5.19 -3.79
CA LYS A 72 16.82 5.43 -3.15
C LYS A 72 15.87 4.27 -3.41
N SER A 73 15.11 3.90 -2.39
CA SER A 73 14.10 2.84 -2.45
C SER A 73 12.82 3.30 -1.73
N TYR A 74 11.78 3.57 -2.50
CA TYR A 74 10.42 3.87 -2.01
C TYR A 74 9.49 2.67 -2.18
N GLY A 75 9.80 1.75 -3.12
CA GLY A 75 9.07 0.50 -3.30
C GLY A 75 9.29 -0.42 -2.09
N ASN A 76 8.21 -0.84 -1.43
CA ASN A 76 8.31 -1.68 -0.25
C ASN A 76 8.72 -3.11 -0.62
N PRO A 77 9.51 -3.79 0.22
CA PRO A 77 9.82 -5.20 0.00
C PRO A 77 8.56 -6.04 0.12
N ILE A 78 8.45 -7.06 -0.73
CA ILE A 78 7.48 -8.15 -0.57
C ILE A 78 8.18 -9.49 -0.74
N VAL A 79 7.60 -10.54 -0.17
CA VAL A 79 8.17 -11.89 -0.23
C VAL A 79 7.14 -12.84 -0.83
N SER A 80 7.52 -13.54 -1.88
CA SER A 80 6.68 -14.57 -2.48
C SER A 80 7.50 -15.65 -3.15
N ASN A 81 7.09 -16.91 -2.98
CA ASN A 81 7.72 -18.08 -3.59
C ASN A 81 9.25 -18.18 -3.36
N GLY A 82 9.72 -17.75 -2.19
CA GLY A 82 11.15 -17.78 -1.83
C GLY A 82 11.98 -16.66 -2.45
N MET A 83 11.36 -15.66 -3.04
CA MET A 83 12.01 -14.46 -3.56
C MET A 83 11.55 -13.21 -2.81
N VAL A 84 12.46 -12.25 -2.64
CA VAL A 84 12.15 -10.89 -2.19
C VAL A 84 12.18 -9.98 -3.40
N PHE A 85 11.15 -9.17 -3.57
CA PHE A 85 11.04 -8.17 -4.64
C PHE A 85 11.06 -6.78 -4.04
N ILE A 86 11.75 -5.84 -4.70
CA ILE A 86 11.82 -4.44 -4.25
C ILE A 86 12.07 -3.51 -5.44
N GLY A 87 11.45 -2.32 -5.38
CA GLY A 87 11.68 -1.22 -6.33
C GLY A 87 12.77 -0.28 -5.85
N THR A 88 13.58 0.22 -6.77
CA THR A 88 14.66 1.19 -6.53
C THR A 88 14.98 1.95 -7.82
N ASN A 89 16.00 2.83 -7.79
CA ASN A 89 16.56 3.46 -9.00
C ASN A 89 17.79 2.71 -9.54
N ASN A 90 18.29 3.12 -10.71
CA ASN A 90 19.42 2.46 -11.37
C ASN A 90 20.80 3.01 -10.95
N GLU A 91 20.93 3.77 -9.89
CA GLU A 91 22.23 4.32 -9.48
C GLU A 91 23.21 3.25 -8.98
N GLY A 92 22.71 2.08 -8.54
CA GLY A 92 23.53 0.92 -8.23
C GLY A 92 24.23 0.30 -9.43
N LYS A 93 23.79 0.61 -10.69
CA LYS A 93 24.41 0.20 -11.97
C LYS A 93 24.78 -1.28 -12.03
N ARG A 94 23.92 -2.14 -11.49
CA ARG A 94 24.15 -3.59 -11.43
C ARG A 94 24.28 -4.21 -12.82
N ASP A 95 23.55 -3.68 -13.82
CA ASP A 95 23.82 -3.98 -15.24
C ASP A 95 24.77 -2.92 -15.81
N PRO A 96 26.02 -3.25 -16.12
CA PRO A 96 27.01 -2.30 -16.63
C PRO A 96 26.66 -1.76 -18.02
N ASN A 97 25.73 -2.39 -18.74
CA ASN A 97 25.27 -1.92 -20.05
C ASN A 97 24.18 -0.85 -19.94
N VAL A 98 23.60 -0.65 -18.76
CA VAL A 98 22.54 0.32 -18.49
C VAL A 98 23.04 1.34 -17.47
N THR A 99 23.53 2.48 -17.95
CA THR A 99 24.12 3.54 -17.10
C THR A 99 23.20 4.72 -16.84
N ALA A 100 22.10 4.83 -17.59
CA ALA A 100 21.12 5.92 -17.44
C ALA A 100 20.27 5.76 -16.20
N ASP A 101 19.77 6.89 -15.66
CA ASP A 101 18.75 6.90 -14.61
C ASP A 101 17.48 6.18 -15.09
N GLY A 102 16.78 5.55 -14.15
CA GLY A 102 15.53 4.82 -14.42
C GLY A 102 15.06 4.05 -13.21
N GLY A 103 13.88 3.47 -13.32
CA GLY A 103 13.33 2.55 -12.35
C GLY A 103 13.91 1.15 -12.49
N VAL A 104 14.11 0.49 -11.36
CA VAL A 104 14.57 -0.89 -11.32
C VAL A 104 13.74 -1.68 -10.32
N MET A 105 13.09 -2.73 -10.79
CA MET A 105 12.49 -3.74 -9.94
C MET A 105 13.49 -4.91 -9.82
N MET A 106 13.92 -5.21 -8.59
CA MET A 106 14.91 -6.25 -8.28
C MET A 106 14.26 -7.44 -7.59
N ALA A 107 14.85 -8.62 -7.79
CA ALA A 107 14.50 -9.85 -7.09
C ALA A 107 15.74 -10.53 -6.51
N PHE A 108 15.60 -10.98 -5.24
CA PHE A 108 16.63 -11.69 -4.50
C PHE A 108 16.09 -13.00 -3.94
N ASP A 109 16.95 -14.00 -3.75
CA ASP A 109 16.59 -15.19 -2.99
C ASP A 109 16.36 -14.83 -1.51
N ALA A 110 15.20 -15.18 -0.98
CA ALA A 110 14.77 -14.75 0.35
C ALA A 110 15.65 -15.31 1.49
N ASN A 111 16.29 -16.46 1.29
CA ASN A 111 17.10 -17.11 2.33
C ASN A 111 18.57 -16.66 2.29
N THR A 112 19.09 -16.33 1.10
CA THR A 112 20.52 -16.11 0.90
C THR A 112 20.86 -14.69 0.48
N GLY A 113 19.88 -13.87 0.07
CA GLY A 113 20.10 -12.54 -0.49
C GLY A 113 20.73 -12.55 -1.88
N LYS A 114 20.95 -13.74 -2.46
CA LYS A 114 21.52 -13.84 -3.80
C LYS A 114 20.64 -13.16 -4.83
N PHE A 115 21.24 -12.25 -5.62
CA PHE A 115 20.55 -11.59 -6.73
C PHE A 115 20.04 -12.61 -7.75
N ILE A 116 18.77 -12.46 -8.16
CA ILE A 116 18.15 -13.33 -9.15
C ILE A 116 18.00 -12.61 -10.47
N PHE A 117 17.32 -11.46 -10.51
CA PHE A 117 17.15 -10.66 -11.71
C PHE A 117 16.78 -9.20 -11.38
N GLN A 118 16.85 -8.35 -12.36
CA GLN A 118 16.25 -7.02 -12.34
C GLN A 118 15.52 -6.71 -13.65
N ARG A 119 14.54 -5.81 -13.59
CA ARG A 119 13.92 -5.17 -14.76
C ARG A 119 14.13 -3.68 -14.68
N TYR A 120 14.74 -3.14 -15.70
CA TYR A 120 14.99 -1.71 -15.84
C TYR A 120 13.89 -1.05 -16.68
N SER A 121 13.47 0.13 -16.28
CA SER A 121 12.54 1.02 -16.98
C SER A 121 13.18 2.41 -17.12
N ALA A 122 13.43 2.84 -18.35
CA ALA A 122 14.05 4.14 -18.61
C ALA A 122 13.18 5.30 -18.13
N LYS A 123 13.78 6.43 -17.79
CA LYS A 123 13.06 7.66 -17.47
C LYS A 123 12.16 8.12 -18.62
N LEU A 124 11.05 8.76 -18.28
CA LEU A 124 10.19 9.41 -19.27
C LEU A 124 10.91 10.60 -19.92
N PRO A 125 10.82 10.76 -21.24
CA PRO A 125 11.48 11.86 -21.94
C PRO A 125 10.87 13.23 -21.63
N THR A 126 9.69 13.27 -21.02
CA THR A 126 8.95 14.47 -20.64
C THR A 126 9.52 15.21 -19.41
N GLY A 127 10.52 14.60 -18.74
CA GLY A 127 11.25 15.24 -17.66
C GLY A 127 10.62 15.08 -16.28
N ARG A 128 11.12 15.89 -15.33
CA ARG A 128 10.89 15.72 -13.90
C ARG A 128 9.41 15.79 -13.48
N VAL A 129 8.59 16.56 -14.16
CA VAL A 129 7.16 16.69 -13.80
C VAL A 129 6.40 15.38 -13.90
N ASN A 130 6.84 14.45 -14.76
CA ASN A 130 6.18 13.15 -14.94
C ASN A 130 6.97 11.98 -14.33
N ASP A 131 8.29 12.14 -14.14
CA ASP A 131 9.16 11.08 -13.65
C ASP A 131 10.40 11.70 -13.01
N TRP A 132 10.32 11.93 -11.69
CA TRP A 132 11.32 12.66 -10.94
C TRP A 132 12.69 11.99 -10.99
N PRO A 133 13.78 12.75 -11.25
CA PRO A 133 15.13 12.20 -11.32
C PRO A 133 15.56 11.48 -10.04
N GLY A 134 16.16 10.31 -10.18
CA GLY A 134 16.70 9.54 -9.06
C GLY A 134 15.68 8.81 -8.18
N GLU A 135 14.35 8.94 -8.41
CA GLU A 135 13.36 8.25 -7.57
C GLU A 135 13.18 6.78 -7.96
N GLY A 136 13.24 6.47 -9.25
CA GLY A 136 13.19 5.10 -9.72
C GLY A 136 11.83 4.43 -9.65
N GLU A 137 11.82 3.14 -9.29
CA GLU A 137 10.61 2.32 -9.17
C GLU A 137 10.02 2.44 -7.76
N CYS A 138 8.95 3.23 -7.62
CA CYS A 138 8.31 3.50 -6.34
C CYS A 138 7.11 2.57 -6.04
N SER A 139 6.59 1.87 -7.06
CA SER A 139 5.46 0.96 -6.89
C SER A 139 5.88 -0.33 -6.17
N THR A 140 5.03 -0.78 -5.25
CA THR A 140 5.18 -2.09 -4.63
C THR A 140 4.50 -3.15 -5.49
N VAL A 141 5.19 -4.25 -5.75
CA VAL A 141 4.68 -5.31 -6.61
C VAL A 141 3.56 -6.12 -5.94
N TYR A 142 2.71 -6.73 -6.76
CA TYR A 142 1.71 -7.73 -6.39
C TYR A 142 2.04 -9.06 -7.04
N THR A 143 1.96 -10.16 -6.30
CA THR A 143 2.23 -11.49 -6.82
C THR A 143 1.09 -12.47 -6.57
N GLU A 144 0.90 -13.37 -7.54
CA GLU A 144 0.15 -14.62 -7.40
C GLU A 144 1.04 -15.79 -7.87
N PRO A 145 0.66 -17.04 -7.64
CA PRO A 145 1.43 -18.18 -8.16
C PRO A 145 1.72 -18.06 -9.66
N GLY A 146 3.01 -17.97 -9.99
CA GLY A 146 3.50 -17.88 -11.37
C GLY A 146 3.42 -16.51 -12.04
N ARG A 147 3.02 -15.44 -11.35
CA ARG A 147 2.91 -14.10 -11.93
C ARG A 147 3.23 -12.98 -10.95
N LEU A 148 3.66 -11.85 -11.50
CA LEU A 148 3.88 -10.60 -10.77
C LEU A 148 3.35 -9.43 -11.61
N TRP A 149 2.73 -8.44 -10.92
CA TRP A 149 2.26 -7.19 -11.52
C TRP A 149 2.80 -6.01 -10.73
N TYR A 150 3.12 -4.93 -11.43
CA TYR A 150 3.51 -3.65 -10.82
C TYR A 150 3.29 -2.49 -11.79
N CYS A 151 3.28 -1.26 -11.27
CA CYS A 151 3.34 -0.05 -12.08
C CYS A 151 4.80 0.38 -12.22
N THR A 152 5.26 0.64 -13.44
CA THR A 152 6.60 1.18 -13.66
C THR A 152 6.64 2.69 -13.41
N ASN A 153 7.85 3.26 -13.20
CA ASN A 153 8.06 4.71 -13.19
C ASN A 153 7.54 5.40 -14.46
N ARG A 154 7.34 4.65 -15.55
CA ARG A 154 6.79 5.13 -16.83
C ARG A 154 5.27 5.17 -16.89
N CYS A 155 4.58 4.98 -15.77
CA CYS A 155 3.12 4.87 -15.72
C CYS A 155 2.57 3.71 -16.60
N GLU A 156 3.28 2.58 -16.61
CA GLU A 156 2.89 1.35 -17.29
C GLU A 156 2.52 0.28 -16.28
N VAL A 157 1.41 -0.43 -16.47
CA VAL A 157 1.13 -1.66 -15.72
C VAL A 157 1.73 -2.84 -16.46
N VAL A 158 2.58 -3.59 -15.77
CA VAL A 158 3.32 -4.72 -16.33
C VAL A 158 2.96 -6.01 -15.61
N CYS A 159 2.79 -7.09 -16.37
CA CYS A 159 2.67 -8.46 -15.87
C CYS A 159 3.84 -9.30 -16.37
N ILE A 160 4.56 -9.95 -15.46
CA ILE A 160 5.68 -10.82 -15.79
C ILE A 160 5.45 -12.27 -15.36
N ASP A 161 6.12 -13.19 -16.06
CA ASP A 161 6.02 -14.63 -15.86
C ASP A 161 7.00 -15.10 -14.77
N LEU A 162 6.46 -15.59 -13.66
CA LEU A 162 7.20 -16.23 -12.58
C LEU A 162 6.86 -17.73 -12.47
N SER A 163 6.33 -18.34 -13.52
CA SER A 163 6.03 -19.78 -13.55
C SER A 163 7.28 -20.61 -13.26
N PRO A 164 7.12 -21.81 -12.71
CA PRO A 164 8.25 -22.70 -12.47
C PRO A 164 9.11 -22.90 -13.76
N GLY A 165 10.39 -22.54 -13.68
CA GLY A 165 11.33 -22.59 -14.81
C GLY A 165 11.34 -21.36 -15.72
N ALA A 166 10.46 -20.38 -15.50
CA ALA A 166 10.46 -19.13 -16.28
C ALA A 166 11.54 -18.13 -15.83
N VAL A 167 12.00 -18.24 -14.59
CA VAL A 167 13.03 -17.34 -14.02
C VAL A 167 14.42 -17.91 -14.26
N THR A 168 15.26 -17.18 -15.00
CA THR A 168 16.68 -17.49 -15.19
C THR A 168 17.52 -16.46 -14.44
N PRO A 169 18.40 -16.86 -13.51
CA PRO A 169 19.26 -15.92 -12.80
C PRO A 169 20.08 -15.05 -13.76
N GLY A 170 20.12 -13.74 -13.48
CA GLY A 170 20.81 -12.74 -14.30
C GLY A 170 20.04 -12.26 -15.53
N GLN A 171 18.83 -12.77 -15.78
CA GLN A 171 17.98 -12.34 -16.90
C GLN A 171 16.61 -11.89 -16.42
N PRO A 172 16.06 -10.76 -16.94
CA PRO A 172 14.71 -10.36 -16.61
C PRO A 172 13.71 -11.42 -17.11
N PRO A 173 12.71 -11.79 -16.29
CA PRO A 173 11.67 -12.71 -16.71
C PRO A 173 10.85 -12.15 -17.86
N LYS A 174 10.22 -13.06 -18.62
CA LYS A 174 9.37 -12.70 -19.76
C LYS A 174 8.19 -11.85 -19.33
N GLU A 175 7.97 -10.76 -20.03
CA GLU A 175 6.74 -9.99 -19.97
C GLU A 175 5.59 -10.77 -20.62
N ILE A 176 4.48 -10.92 -19.89
CA ILE A 176 3.24 -11.53 -20.42
C ILE A 176 2.44 -10.46 -21.14
N TRP A 177 2.27 -9.30 -20.52
CA TRP A 177 1.66 -8.13 -21.10
C TRP A 177 2.11 -6.86 -20.37
N SER A 178 2.01 -5.72 -21.07
CA SER A 178 2.15 -4.38 -20.50
C SER A 178 1.10 -3.44 -21.07
N PHE A 179 0.77 -2.40 -20.30
CA PHE A 179 -0.19 -1.39 -20.70
C PHE A 179 0.31 0.00 -20.33
N ASP A 180 0.62 0.80 -21.33
CA ASP A 180 1.06 2.19 -21.22
C ASP A 180 -0.17 3.09 -21.02
N MET A 181 -0.35 3.61 -19.80
CA MET A 181 -1.50 4.45 -19.45
C MET A 181 -1.37 5.86 -20.01
N ILE A 182 -0.15 6.36 -20.23
CA ILE A 182 0.08 7.68 -20.84
C ILE A 182 -0.43 7.67 -22.28
N ASN A 183 0.11 6.78 -23.11
CA ASN A 183 -0.18 6.78 -24.54
C ASN A 183 -1.57 6.23 -24.88
N LYS A 184 -2.12 5.32 -24.07
CA LYS A 184 -3.42 4.67 -24.34
C LYS A 184 -4.61 5.33 -23.68
N LEU A 185 -4.41 6.05 -22.56
CA LEU A 185 -5.49 6.67 -21.78
C LEU A 185 -5.31 8.19 -21.61
N GLY A 186 -4.21 8.75 -22.10
CA GLY A 186 -3.92 10.18 -21.99
C GLY A 186 -3.56 10.64 -20.58
N VAL A 187 -3.12 9.74 -19.72
CA VAL A 187 -2.69 10.05 -18.35
C VAL A 187 -1.48 10.99 -18.36
N PHE A 188 -1.49 11.98 -17.47
CA PHE A 188 -0.34 12.85 -17.20
C PHE A 188 0.11 12.64 -15.77
N PRO A 189 1.03 11.70 -15.50
CA PRO A 189 1.49 11.43 -14.14
C PRO A 189 2.23 12.65 -13.59
N HIS A 190 2.05 12.93 -12.30
CA HIS A 190 2.78 13.99 -11.61
C HIS A 190 3.88 13.37 -10.74
N ASN A 191 5.11 13.82 -10.93
CA ASN A 191 6.33 13.42 -10.24
C ASN A 191 6.68 11.92 -10.39
N MET A 192 5.80 11.02 -10.05
CA MET A 192 6.06 9.58 -10.06
C MET A 192 4.79 8.74 -10.16
N THR A 193 4.93 7.49 -10.52
CA THR A 193 3.87 6.48 -10.44
C THR A 193 4.21 5.53 -9.29
N ALA A 194 3.42 5.57 -8.20
CA ALA A 194 3.73 4.87 -6.96
C ALA A 194 2.66 3.87 -6.50
N SER A 195 1.51 3.79 -7.20
CA SER A 195 0.40 2.92 -6.79
C SER A 195 0.81 1.45 -6.74
N ALA A 196 0.65 0.83 -5.56
CA ALA A 196 0.82 -0.61 -5.41
C ALA A 196 -0.41 -1.34 -5.99
N ILE A 197 -0.17 -2.24 -6.93
CA ILE A 197 -1.22 -3.07 -7.55
C ILE A 197 -1.92 -3.92 -6.49
N CYS A 198 -3.22 -4.10 -6.65
CA CYS A 198 -4.03 -5.04 -5.89
C CYS A 198 -4.90 -5.87 -6.84
N GLY A 199 -5.04 -7.17 -6.54
CA GLY A 199 -5.84 -8.07 -7.34
C GLY A 199 -7.08 -8.60 -6.62
N TYR A 200 -8.14 -8.85 -7.39
CA TYR A 200 -9.34 -9.57 -6.93
C TYR A 200 -9.95 -10.37 -8.11
N GLY A 201 -10.13 -11.67 -7.91
CA GLY A 201 -10.67 -12.55 -8.96
C GLY A 201 -9.80 -12.49 -10.22
N ASP A 202 -10.39 -12.11 -11.34
CA ASP A 202 -9.70 -12.00 -12.63
C ASP A 202 -9.16 -10.58 -12.92
N TYR A 203 -9.18 -9.68 -11.93
CA TYR A 203 -8.87 -8.26 -12.11
C TYR A 203 -7.67 -7.82 -11.29
N VAL A 204 -6.98 -6.79 -11.78
CA VAL A 204 -6.00 -5.97 -11.04
C VAL A 204 -6.34 -4.50 -11.22
N TYR A 205 -6.03 -3.69 -10.21
CA TYR A 205 -6.39 -2.28 -10.14
C TYR A 205 -5.16 -1.43 -9.89
N ALA A 206 -5.10 -0.26 -10.56
CA ALA A 206 -4.05 0.72 -10.40
C ALA A 206 -4.61 2.14 -10.37
N ILE A 207 -4.10 2.98 -9.48
CA ILE A 207 -4.24 4.43 -9.52
C ILE A 207 -3.18 4.96 -10.49
N THR A 208 -3.54 5.90 -11.35
CA THR A 208 -2.74 6.24 -12.55
C THR A 208 -1.67 7.30 -12.33
N ALA A 209 -1.63 7.93 -11.16
CA ALA A 209 -0.82 9.11 -10.87
C ALA A 209 -1.18 10.37 -11.70
N ASN A 210 -2.31 10.38 -12.45
CA ASN A 210 -2.75 11.55 -13.20
C ASN A 210 -2.82 12.79 -12.30
N GLY A 211 -2.16 13.89 -12.66
CA GLY A 211 -1.98 15.02 -11.77
C GLY A 211 -1.85 16.38 -12.45
N VAL A 212 -1.28 17.32 -11.72
CA VAL A 212 -1.11 18.70 -12.14
C VAL A 212 0.15 18.93 -12.98
N ASP A 213 0.26 20.10 -13.58
CA ASP A 213 1.44 20.57 -14.29
C ASP A 213 2.60 20.95 -13.33
N ASP A 214 3.76 21.29 -13.88
CA ASP A 214 4.96 21.73 -13.15
C ASP A 214 4.73 23.02 -12.32
N THR A 215 3.67 23.76 -12.60
CA THR A 215 3.29 24.95 -11.82
C THR A 215 2.38 24.65 -10.63
N HIS A 216 1.93 23.41 -10.49
CA HIS A 216 0.96 22.93 -9.48
C HIS A 216 -0.41 23.65 -9.55
N LYS A 217 -0.76 24.24 -10.71
CA LYS A 217 -1.97 25.05 -10.85
C LYS A 217 -3.06 24.40 -11.71
N HIS A 218 -2.68 23.57 -12.67
CA HIS A 218 -3.63 23.05 -13.65
C HIS A 218 -3.53 21.54 -13.76
N VAL A 219 -4.67 20.87 -13.76
CA VAL A 219 -4.74 19.44 -14.12
C VAL A 219 -4.63 19.34 -15.63
N VAL A 220 -3.54 18.74 -16.11
CA VAL A 220 -3.23 18.69 -17.54
C VAL A 220 -4.22 17.84 -18.32
N ALA A 221 -4.60 16.70 -17.73
CA ALA A 221 -5.46 15.71 -18.38
C ALA A 221 -6.70 15.39 -17.52
N PRO A 222 -7.65 16.32 -17.34
CA PRO A 222 -8.78 16.14 -16.43
C PRO A 222 -9.78 15.06 -16.88
N LEU A 223 -9.75 14.66 -18.15
CA LEU A 223 -10.58 13.58 -18.68
C LEU A 223 -9.90 12.21 -18.64
N ALA A 224 -8.58 12.18 -18.37
CA ALA A 224 -7.87 10.93 -18.21
C ALA A 224 -8.27 10.24 -16.90
N PRO A 225 -8.27 8.90 -16.86
CA PRO A 225 -8.69 8.17 -15.66
C PRO A 225 -7.71 8.36 -14.49
N SER A 226 -8.27 8.40 -13.29
CA SER A 226 -7.55 8.37 -12.02
C SER A 226 -7.33 6.94 -11.53
N ILE A 227 -8.22 6.01 -11.90
CA ILE A 227 -8.14 4.60 -11.56
C ILE A 227 -8.51 3.74 -12.78
N VAL A 228 -7.85 2.60 -12.92
CA VAL A 228 -8.07 1.62 -13.99
C VAL A 228 -8.18 0.22 -13.42
N CYS A 229 -9.17 -0.53 -13.90
CA CYS A 229 -9.32 -1.96 -13.72
C CYS A 229 -8.88 -2.71 -14.99
N PHE A 230 -7.98 -3.67 -14.83
CA PHE A 230 -7.50 -4.52 -15.91
C PHE A 230 -7.90 -5.98 -15.69
N ASN A 231 -8.13 -6.71 -16.78
CA ASN A 231 -8.08 -8.16 -16.74
C ASN A 231 -6.62 -8.59 -16.47
N LYS A 232 -6.37 -9.28 -15.37
CA LYS A 232 -5.03 -9.65 -14.92
C LYS A 232 -4.28 -10.59 -15.86
N ASN A 233 -5.03 -11.33 -16.72
CA ASN A 233 -4.44 -12.33 -17.61
C ASN A 233 -3.91 -11.75 -18.92
N ASN A 234 -4.49 -10.64 -19.41
CA ASN A 234 -4.19 -10.12 -20.75
C ASN A 234 -4.05 -8.58 -20.82
N GLY A 235 -4.17 -7.87 -19.70
CA GLY A 235 -4.02 -6.41 -19.64
C GLY A 235 -5.15 -5.63 -20.31
N LYS A 236 -6.27 -6.27 -20.69
CA LYS A 236 -7.43 -5.56 -21.24
C LYS A 236 -8.07 -4.69 -20.17
N VAL A 237 -8.31 -3.42 -20.48
CA VAL A 237 -9.08 -2.51 -19.63
C VAL A 237 -10.51 -3.02 -19.52
N ILE A 238 -11.01 -3.12 -18.31
CA ILE A 238 -12.39 -3.53 -17.99
C ILE A 238 -13.26 -2.29 -17.72
N TRP A 239 -12.80 -1.41 -16.84
CA TRP A 239 -13.41 -0.13 -16.56
C TRP A 239 -12.35 0.89 -16.11
N THR A 240 -12.72 2.16 -16.20
CA THR A 240 -11.92 3.30 -15.75
C THR A 240 -12.82 4.32 -15.07
N ASP A 241 -12.24 5.14 -14.19
CA ASP A 241 -12.95 6.26 -13.57
C ASP A 241 -12.06 7.50 -13.49
N ASN A 242 -12.65 8.67 -13.69
CA ASN A 242 -11.99 9.98 -13.66
C ASN A 242 -12.76 11.02 -12.81
N HIS A 243 -13.46 10.58 -11.77
CA HIS A 243 -14.26 11.47 -10.90
C HIS A 243 -13.52 12.69 -10.36
N PRO A 244 -12.23 12.59 -9.94
CA PRO A 244 -11.45 13.76 -9.56
C PRO A 244 -11.38 14.84 -10.66
N GLY A 245 -11.13 14.45 -11.88
CA GLY A 245 -11.09 15.36 -13.03
C GLY A 245 -10.22 16.58 -12.79
N VAL A 246 -10.80 17.77 -12.91
CA VAL A 246 -10.11 19.06 -12.64
C VAL A 246 -9.84 19.30 -11.15
N ASN A 247 -10.42 18.50 -10.27
CA ASN A 247 -10.28 18.65 -8.82
C ASN A 247 -9.08 17.91 -8.25
N VAL A 248 -8.26 17.24 -9.06
CA VAL A 248 -6.98 16.71 -8.60
C VAL A 248 -6.16 17.85 -8.02
N LEU A 249 -5.79 17.72 -6.74
CA LEU A 249 -5.09 18.75 -5.99
C LEU A 249 -3.61 18.83 -6.39
N HIS A 250 -2.94 17.66 -6.47
CA HIS A 250 -1.51 17.55 -6.79
C HIS A 250 -1.23 16.31 -7.62
N GLY A 251 -0.84 15.19 -7.00
CA GLY A 251 -0.69 13.88 -7.63
C GLY A 251 -1.65 12.86 -7.05
N GLN A 252 -1.52 11.60 -7.48
CA GLN A 252 -2.33 10.48 -7.00
C GLN A 252 -1.44 9.30 -6.70
N TRP A 253 -0.90 9.24 -5.47
CA TRP A 253 0.14 8.28 -5.08
C TRP A 253 -0.34 7.22 -4.08
N SER A 254 -1.62 7.27 -3.70
CA SER A 254 -2.23 6.24 -2.86
C SER A 254 -2.36 4.90 -3.60
N SER A 255 -2.72 3.86 -2.86
CA SER A 255 -3.01 2.54 -3.39
C SER A 255 -4.40 2.08 -2.99
N VAL A 256 -4.98 1.15 -3.76
CA VAL A 256 -6.31 0.65 -3.47
C VAL A 256 -6.27 -0.43 -2.38
N ALA A 257 -7.35 -0.50 -1.57
CA ALA A 257 -7.69 -1.67 -0.76
C ALA A 257 -8.90 -2.39 -1.37
N ILE A 258 -9.10 -3.66 -1.06
CA ILE A 258 -10.26 -4.43 -1.55
C ILE A 258 -10.89 -5.19 -0.39
N VAL A 259 -12.22 -5.09 -0.29
CA VAL A 259 -13.00 -5.79 0.74
C VAL A 259 -14.35 -6.20 0.19
N GLU A 260 -14.88 -7.31 0.68
CA GLU A 260 -16.25 -7.72 0.40
C GLU A 260 -17.21 -7.14 1.43
N VAL A 261 -18.23 -6.43 0.96
CA VAL A 261 -19.32 -5.85 1.76
C VAL A 261 -20.64 -6.45 1.30
N LYS A 262 -21.33 -7.19 2.15
CA LYS A 262 -22.62 -7.82 1.84
C LYS A 262 -22.60 -8.65 0.54
N GLY A 263 -21.53 -9.38 0.28
CA GLY A 263 -21.34 -10.18 -0.95
C GLY A 263 -20.93 -9.40 -2.20
N ARG A 264 -20.75 -8.08 -2.08
CA ARG A 264 -20.27 -7.19 -3.15
C ARG A 264 -18.81 -6.85 -2.91
N PRO A 265 -17.87 -7.21 -3.79
CA PRO A 265 -16.48 -6.78 -3.67
C PRO A 265 -16.35 -5.31 -4.02
N LEU A 266 -15.74 -4.54 -3.13
CA LEU A 266 -15.48 -3.12 -3.30
C LEU A 266 -13.98 -2.86 -3.42
N VAL A 267 -13.62 -2.02 -4.39
CA VAL A 267 -12.30 -1.39 -4.49
C VAL A 267 -12.40 -0.03 -3.83
N ILE A 268 -11.57 0.18 -2.82
CA ILE A 268 -11.52 1.41 -2.04
C ILE A 268 -10.32 2.21 -2.52
N ALA A 269 -10.57 3.34 -3.14
CA ALA A 269 -9.55 4.16 -3.79
C ALA A 269 -9.57 5.60 -3.28
N PRO A 270 -8.54 6.02 -2.53
CA PRO A 270 -8.26 7.44 -2.29
C PRO A 270 -7.73 8.07 -3.57
N LEU A 271 -8.36 9.15 -4.03
CA LEU A 271 -8.01 9.78 -5.29
C LEU A 271 -7.54 11.24 -5.08
N GLY A 272 -7.05 11.85 -6.15
CA GLY A 272 -6.34 13.12 -6.12
C GLY A 272 -7.16 14.36 -5.71
N ASP A 273 -8.46 14.28 -5.64
CA ASP A 273 -9.36 15.32 -5.11
C ASP A 273 -9.53 15.23 -3.59
N SER A 274 -8.80 14.31 -2.97
CA SER A 274 -8.89 13.99 -1.55
C SER A 274 -10.22 13.41 -1.10
N TRP A 275 -10.89 12.73 -2.01
CA TRP A 275 -12.01 11.85 -1.71
C TRP A 275 -11.56 10.40 -1.72
N VAL A 276 -12.22 9.59 -0.90
CA VAL A 276 -12.12 8.12 -0.97
C VAL A 276 -13.39 7.59 -1.61
N TYR A 277 -13.23 6.77 -2.63
CA TYR A 277 -14.34 6.16 -3.36
C TYR A 277 -14.38 4.66 -3.12
N GLY A 278 -15.57 4.12 -2.90
CA GLY A 278 -15.83 2.69 -2.88
C GLY A 278 -16.50 2.29 -4.20
N PHE A 279 -15.74 1.67 -5.08
CA PHE A 279 -16.23 1.18 -6.38
C PHE A 279 -16.65 -0.28 -6.30
N ASP A 280 -17.71 -0.67 -6.98
CA ASP A 280 -17.91 -2.08 -7.30
C ASP A 280 -16.72 -2.60 -8.13
N ALA A 281 -16.06 -3.64 -7.65
CA ALA A 281 -14.84 -4.13 -8.24
C ALA A 281 -15.00 -4.62 -9.68
N ARG A 282 -16.19 -5.07 -10.07
CA ARG A 282 -16.47 -5.65 -11.39
C ARG A 282 -16.91 -4.63 -12.42
N THR A 283 -17.64 -3.59 -11.98
CA THR A 283 -18.31 -2.63 -12.88
C THR A 283 -17.71 -1.23 -12.85
N GLY A 284 -17.01 -0.86 -11.79
CA GLY A 284 -16.53 0.52 -11.57
C GLY A 284 -17.63 1.49 -11.12
N GLU A 285 -18.83 1.00 -10.80
CA GLU A 285 -19.90 1.83 -10.23
C GLU A 285 -19.52 2.31 -8.83
N ILE A 286 -19.67 3.61 -8.57
CA ILE A 286 -19.45 4.16 -7.23
C ILE A 286 -20.62 3.74 -6.33
N VAL A 287 -20.29 3.00 -5.27
CA VAL A 287 -21.24 2.56 -4.24
C VAL A 287 -21.34 3.60 -3.15
N TRP A 288 -20.20 4.16 -2.75
CA TRP A 288 -20.11 5.24 -1.78
C TRP A 288 -18.90 6.13 -2.05
N LYS A 289 -18.93 7.33 -1.47
CA LYS A 289 -17.81 8.28 -1.48
C LYS A 289 -17.69 9.01 -0.15
N PHE A 290 -16.47 9.42 0.20
CA PHE A 290 -16.11 10.07 1.46
C PHE A 290 -15.13 11.21 1.23
N ASP A 291 -15.50 12.45 1.56
CA ASP A 291 -14.59 13.60 1.53
C ASP A 291 -13.71 13.60 2.79
N MET A 292 -12.40 13.54 2.60
CA MET A 292 -11.41 13.51 3.68
C MET A 292 -11.21 14.89 4.35
N ASN A 293 -11.90 15.91 3.88
CA ASN A 293 -11.75 17.28 4.37
C ASN A 293 -13.09 17.90 4.73
N PRO A 294 -13.13 18.84 5.70
CA PRO A 294 -14.28 19.70 5.92
C PRO A 294 -14.64 20.49 4.65
N LYS A 295 -15.92 20.79 4.45
CA LYS A 295 -16.38 21.50 3.24
C LYS A 295 -15.82 22.92 3.12
N ASN A 296 -15.48 23.57 4.24
CA ASN A 296 -14.86 24.88 4.27
C ASN A 296 -13.33 24.88 4.08
N ALA A 297 -12.72 23.71 3.94
CA ALA A 297 -11.30 23.60 3.68
C ALA A 297 -10.92 24.12 2.30
N VAL A 298 -9.82 24.87 2.22
CA VAL A 298 -9.33 25.55 1.02
C VAL A 298 -7.92 25.07 0.68
N TYR A 299 -7.71 24.66 -0.56
CA TYR A 299 -6.39 24.23 -1.04
C TYR A 299 -5.54 25.43 -1.48
N PRO A 300 -4.24 25.48 -1.17
CA PRO A 300 -3.46 24.48 -0.40
C PRO A 300 -3.44 24.74 1.12
N GLN A 301 -4.17 25.71 1.66
CA GLN A 301 -4.01 26.20 3.04
C GLN A 301 -4.52 25.23 4.10
N THR A 302 -5.72 24.68 3.89
CA THR A 302 -6.41 23.84 4.88
C THR A 302 -7.05 22.58 4.29
N ARG A 303 -7.09 22.44 2.96
CA ARG A 303 -7.52 21.22 2.30
C ARG A 303 -6.33 20.31 2.06
N ASN A 304 -6.34 19.15 2.66
CA ASN A 304 -5.27 18.16 2.62
C ASN A 304 -5.42 17.24 1.41
N GLU A 305 -4.30 16.73 0.93
CA GLU A 305 -4.23 15.58 0.01
C GLU A 305 -4.44 14.26 0.76
N VAL A 306 -4.73 13.19 0.05
CA VAL A 306 -4.73 11.83 0.58
C VAL A 306 -3.71 10.98 -0.19
N ILE A 307 -2.59 10.68 0.48
CA ILE A 307 -1.52 9.83 -0.05
C ILE A 307 -1.54 8.46 0.64
N ALA A 308 -1.97 8.43 1.88
CA ALA A 308 -2.09 7.20 2.66
C ALA A 308 -2.99 6.16 1.97
N THR A 309 -2.59 4.90 2.04
CA THR A 309 -3.43 3.77 1.62
C THR A 309 -4.44 3.42 2.72
N PRO A 310 -5.71 3.14 2.41
CA PRO A 310 -6.70 2.81 3.43
C PRO A 310 -6.40 1.45 4.08
N CYS A 311 -6.44 1.39 5.41
CA CYS A 311 -6.42 0.16 6.18
C CYS A 311 -7.86 -0.30 6.46
N ILE A 312 -8.21 -1.50 6.05
CA ILE A 312 -9.57 -2.04 6.24
C ILE A 312 -9.57 -3.11 7.33
N VAL A 313 -10.51 -3.00 8.25
CA VAL A 313 -10.68 -3.95 9.34
C VAL A 313 -12.11 -4.49 9.36
N VAL A 314 -12.24 -5.79 9.52
CA VAL A 314 -13.53 -6.43 9.81
C VAL A 314 -13.82 -6.23 11.29
N ASP A 315 -14.95 -5.62 11.61
CA ASP A 315 -15.36 -5.40 13.00
C ASP A 315 -15.55 -6.76 13.70
N LYS A 316 -14.84 -6.95 14.81
CA LYS A 316 -14.90 -8.21 15.57
C LYS A 316 -16.25 -8.44 16.23
N ASP A 317 -16.91 -7.35 16.64
CA ASP A 317 -18.22 -7.39 17.33
C ASP A 317 -19.37 -7.54 16.31
N ASN A 318 -19.16 -7.11 15.07
CA ASN A 318 -20.12 -7.22 13.97
C ASN A 318 -19.40 -7.50 12.65
N PRO A 319 -19.19 -8.77 12.26
CA PRO A 319 -18.46 -9.13 11.03
C PRO A 319 -19.06 -8.61 9.73
N ASP A 320 -20.32 -8.20 9.72
CA ASP A 320 -20.95 -7.56 8.56
C ASP A 320 -20.48 -6.12 8.39
N ARG A 321 -20.02 -5.47 9.48
CA ARG A 321 -19.47 -4.12 9.46
C ARG A 321 -18.00 -4.14 9.04
N LYS A 322 -17.64 -3.25 8.11
CA LYS A 322 -16.27 -3.04 7.66
C LYS A 322 -15.88 -1.62 7.98
N LEU A 323 -14.73 -1.46 8.61
CA LEU A 323 -14.19 -0.18 9.06
C LEU A 323 -12.97 0.17 8.22
N MET A 324 -12.94 1.38 7.69
CA MET A 324 -11.79 1.98 7.05
C MET A 324 -11.10 2.92 8.04
N TYR A 325 -9.79 2.75 8.23
CA TYR A 325 -8.92 3.68 8.93
C TYR A 325 -8.04 4.36 7.90
N ILE A 326 -8.08 5.67 7.85
CA ILE A 326 -7.33 6.44 6.87
C ILE A 326 -7.02 7.84 7.41
N ALA A 327 -5.81 8.31 7.13
CA ALA A 327 -5.40 9.67 7.46
C ALA A 327 -5.06 10.45 6.18
N ASN A 328 -5.07 11.77 6.29
CA ASN A 328 -4.65 12.68 5.24
C ASN A 328 -3.62 13.69 5.76
N GLY A 329 -3.11 14.51 4.87
CA GLY A 329 -2.20 15.58 5.21
C GLY A 329 -1.73 16.33 3.96
N GLN A 330 -1.07 17.46 4.15
CA GLN A 330 -0.44 18.15 3.04
C GLN A 330 0.73 17.34 2.50
N ASP A 331 0.89 17.35 1.20
CA ASP A 331 2.11 16.86 0.57
C ASP A 331 3.35 17.59 1.12
N PRO A 332 4.50 16.92 1.28
CA PRO A 332 5.75 17.54 1.72
C PRO A 332 6.13 18.82 0.97
N GLU A 333 5.77 18.95 -0.29
CA GLU A 333 6.04 20.16 -1.09
C GLU A 333 5.11 21.34 -0.76
N HIS A 334 3.95 21.10 -0.12
CA HIS A 334 2.92 22.12 0.10
C HIS A 334 2.88 22.70 1.50
N GLY A 335 3.47 22.05 2.49
CA GLY A 335 3.53 22.60 3.84
C GLY A 335 3.49 21.56 4.96
N GLU A 336 3.32 22.05 6.18
CA GLU A 336 3.29 21.27 7.42
C GLU A 336 1.94 21.38 8.13
N GLY A 337 0.85 21.45 7.38
CA GLY A 337 -0.50 21.60 7.92
C GLY A 337 -0.95 20.40 8.73
N LEU A 338 -2.03 20.61 9.48
CA LEU A 338 -2.66 19.57 10.29
C LEU A 338 -3.38 18.57 9.37
N GLY A 339 -3.29 17.30 9.72
CA GLY A 339 -4.03 16.21 9.10
C GLY A 339 -5.27 15.83 9.87
N HIS A 340 -5.99 14.84 9.36
CA HIS A 340 -7.11 14.19 10.00
C HIS A 340 -6.95 12.68 9.92
N LEU A 341 -7.28 11.98 10.97
CA LEU A 341 -7.38 10.53 10.99
C LEU A 341 -8.85 10.13 11.22
N TYR A 342 -9.36 9.25 10.39
CA TYR A 342 -10.76 8.80 10.42
C TYR A 342 -10.87 7.31 10.63
N CYS A 343 -11.90 6.91 11.41
CA CYS A 343 -12.51 5.58 11.34
C CYS A 343 -13.91 5.72 10.72
N VAL A 344 -14.13 5.02 9.61
CA VAL A 344 -15.35 5.15 8.80
C VAL A 344 -16.00 3.80 8.58
N ASP A 345 -17.32 3.69 8.84
CA ASP A 345 -18.13 2.54 8.46
C ASP A 345 -18.45 2.59 6.95
N ILE A 346 -17.81 1.72 6.19
CA ILE A 346 -17.94 1.63 4.74
C ILE A 346 -18.98 0.64 4.26
N THR A 347 -19.87 0.18 5.14
CA THR A 347 -21.03 -0.66 4.78
C THR A 347 -22.26 0.13 4.35
N LYS A 348 -22.18 1.46 4.44
CA LYS A 348 -23.17 2.42 3.96
C LYS A 348 -22.98 2.69 2.45
N GLU A 349 -23.98 3.26 1.82
CA GLU A 349 -23.98 3.63 0.40
C GLU A 349 -24.20 5.14 0.21
N GLY A 350 -23.84 5.67 -0.95
CA GLY A 350 -23.98 7.08 -1.30
C GLY A 350 -22.87 7.96 -0.73
N ASP A 351 -23.15 9.22 -0.44
CA ASP A 351 -22.21 10.13 0.21
C ASP A 351 -22.21 9.87 1.72
N ILE A 352 -21.09 9.35 2.24
CA ILE A 352 -20.89 9.00 3.65
C ILE A 352 -19.95 9.96 4.37
N SER A 353 -19.64 11.12 3.76
CA SER A 353 -18.80 12.17 4.34
C SER A 353 -19.38 12.72 5.64
N LYS A 354 -18.57 13.44 6.42
CA LYS A 354 -18.99 14.16 7.63
C LYS A 354 -20.10 15.16 7.34
N GLU A 355 -19.95 15.89 6.23
CA GLU A 355 -20.80 16.98 5.81
C GLU A 355 -21.26 16.81 4.35
N LEU A 356 -22.46 17.32 4.05
CA LEU A 356 -22.92 17.54 2.69
C LEU A 356 -22.75 19.02 2.32
N GLU A 357 -22.43 19.29 1.07
CA GLU A 357 -22.40 20.66 0.55
C GLU A 357 -23.80 21.29 0.53
N VAL A 358 -23.91 22.56 0.92
CA VAL A 358 -25.19 23.30 1.01
C VAL A 358 -25.49 24.07 -0.27
N ASP A 359 -24.46 24.41 -1.05
CA ASP A 359 -24.63 25.23 -2.27
C ASP A 359 -25.13 24.36 -3.42
N GLU A 360 -26.46 24.36 -3.61
CA GLU A 360 -27.14 23.64 -4.70
C GLU A 360 -26.87 24.26 -6.10
N SER A 361 -26.29 25.47 -6.18
CA SER A 361 -25.92 26.12 -7.43
C SER A 361 -24.67 25.51 -8.08
N ARG A 362 -23.90 24.74 -7.29
CA ARG A 362 -22.72 24.03 -7.76
C ARG A 362 -23.03 22.54 -7.87
N PRO A 363 -22.95 21.98 -9.07
CA PRO A 363 -23.03 20.52 -9.23
C PRO A 363 -21.99 19.88 -8.31
N ALA A 364 -22.40 18.93 -7.49
CA ALA A 364 -21.51 18.17 -6.64
C ALA A 364 -20.38 17.57 -7.49
N GLY A 365 -19.18 18.08 -7.34
CA GLY A 365 -17.87 17.66 -7.84
C GLY A 365 -17.80 16.60 -8.95
N ILE A 366 -18.65 16.63 -9.94
CA ILE A 366 -18.65 15.67 -11.02
C ILE A 366 -18.23 16.39 -12.28
N VAL A 367 -17.12 15.94 -12.75
CA VAL A 367 -16.65 16.18 -14.09
C VAL A 367 -17.73 15.78 -15.09
N GLY A 368 -18.31 16.73 -15.63
CA GLY A 368 -19.17 16.48 -16.74
C GLY A 368 -19.17 17.64 -17.68
N ASN A 369 -19.40 18.84 -17.27
CA ASN A 369 -19.58 19.92 -18.21
C ASN A 369 -19.23 21.29 -17.62
N GLY A 370 -18.06 21.39 -17.07
CA GLY A 370 -17.54 22.63 -16.55
C GLY A 370 -17.10 22.47 -15.09
N PRO A 371 -15.86 22.77 -14.85
CA PRO A 371 -15.23 22.42 -13.59
C PRO A 371 -15.67 23.38 -12.50
N VAL A 372 -16.09 22.82 -11.38
CA VAL A 372 -15.98 23.54 -10.11
C VAL A 372 -14.58 23.24 -9.59
N ASP A 373 -13.67 24.20 -9.72
CA ASP A 373 -12.37 24.12 -9.10
C ASP A 373 -12.56 24.20 -7.57
N ILE A 374 -12.44 23.07 -6.88
CA ILE A 374 -12.54 23.01 -5.41
C ILE A 374 -11.29 23.57 -4.71
N ARG A 375 -10.27 23.96 -5.45
CA ARG A 375 -8.99 24.36 -4.90
C ARG A 375 -8.99 25.76 -4.28
N GLY A 376 -9.80 26.67 -4.76
CA GLY A 376 -9.70 28.09 -4.41
C GLY A 376 -10.78 28.65 -3.49
N GLU A 377 -11.83 27.91 -3.10
CA GLU A 377 -12.97 28.50 -2.40
C GLU A 377 -13.49 27.63 -1.25
N ALA A 378 -13.67 28.26 -0.09
CA ALA A 378 -14.38 27.66 1.04
C ALA A 378 -15.84 27.41 0.67
N ARG A 379 -16.34 26.20 0.93
CA ARG A 379 -17.71 25.80 0.71
C ARG A 379 -18.48 25.74 2.04
N LYS A 380 -19.78 25.79 2.01
CA LYS A 380 -20.59 25.59 3.22
C LYS A 380 -20.99 24.13 3.34
N GLY A 381 -20.72 23.56 4.52
CA GLY A 381 -21.16 22.23 4.89
C GLY A 381 -22.40 22.25 5.77
N LYS A 382 -23.18 21.19 5.74
CA LYS A 382 -24.20 20.83 6.73
C LYS A 382 -23.97 19.39 7.19
N PRO A 383 -24.26 19.04 8.44
CA PRO A 383 -24.10 17.66 8.92
C PRO A 383 -24.78 16.65 8.01
N ASN A 384 -24.08 15.57 7.68
CA ASN A 384 -24.62 14.51 6.85
C ASN A 384 -25.33 13.45 7.71
N PRO A 385 -26.64 13.26 7.59
CA PRO A 385 -27.36 12.23 8.36
C PRO A 385 -26.93 10.80 7.95
N ASN A 386 -26.32 10.64 6.78
CA ASN A 386 -25.77 9.36 6.31
C ASN A 386 -24.25 9.21 6.58
N SER A 387 -23.65 10.09 7.39
CA SER A 387 -22.21 10.02 7.67
C SER A 387 -21.79 8.63 8.14
N GLY A 388 -20.68 8.13 7.55
CA GLY A 388 -20.04 6.86 7.93
C GLY A 388 -19.06 7.00 9.09
N ILE A 389 -18.76 8.23 9.55
CA ILE A 389 -17.76 8.47 10.59
C ILE A 389 -18.17 7.80 11.89
N ILE A 390 -17.26 7.00 12.44
CA ILE A 390 -17.35 6.44 13.78
C ILE A 390 -16.64 7.38 14.74
N TRP A 391 -15.44 7.81 14.39
CA TRP A 391 -14.66 8.82 15.09
C TRP A 391 -13.66 9.49 14.13
N GLU A 392 -13.20 10.66 14.56
CA GLU A 392 -12.20 11.50 13.91
C GLU A 392 -11.20 11.98 14.96
N TYR A 393 -9.93 12.03 14.59
CA TYR A 393 -8.87 12.59 15.41
C TYR A 393 -8.17 13.71 14.63
N GLU A 394 -8.21 14.92 15.18
CA GLU A 394 -7.49 16.10 14.72
C GLU A 394 -6.48 16.56 15.78
N ALA A 395 -6.92 16.59 17.02
CA ALA A 395 -6.12 17.01 18.16
C ALA A 395 -6.73 16.50 19.48
N TYR A 396 -5.90 16.31 20.48
CA TYR A 396 -6.34 15.92 21.82
C TYR A 396 -5.35 16.41 22.86
N ASP A 397 -5.83 17.20 23.85
CA ASP A 397 -5.05 17.63 25.01
C ASP A 397 -4.75 16.40 25.90
N LEU A 398 -3.62 15.77 25.63
CA LEU A 398 -3.23 14.49 26.26
C LEU A 398 -2.70 14.71 27.68
N ASN A 399 -2.01 15.83 27.91
CA ASN A 399 -1.41 16.16 29.20
C ASN A 399 -2.37 16.95 30.13
N HIS A 400 -3.54 17.36 29.62
CA HIS A 400 -4.59 18.09 30.32
C HIS A 400 -4.14 19.46 30.88
N ASP A 401 -3.25 20.16 30.18
CA ASP A 401 -2.77 21.50 30.56
C ASP A 401 -3.62 22.64 29.97
N GLY A 402 -4.62 22.31 29.16
CA GLY A 402 -5.53 23.25 28.50
C GLY A 402 -4.97 23.89 27.23
N LYS A 403 -3.90 23.33 26.67
CA LYS A 403 -3.32 23.70 25.39
C LYS A 403 -3.22 22.44 24.52
N ILE A 404 -3.05 22.63 23.25
CA ILE A 404 -2.75 21.56 22.31
C ILE A 404 -1.33 21.80 21.78
N ASP A 405 -0.42 20.93 22.16
CA ASP A 405 0.96 20.96 21.70
C ASP A 405 1.09 20.28 20.32
N ARG A 406 2.22 20.49 19.62
CA ARG A 406 2.46 19.89 18.30
C ARG A 406 2.34 18.36 18.31
N SER A 407 2.79 17.71 19.36
CA SER A 407 2.69 16.25 19.55
C SER A 407 1.26 15.75 19.82
N GLU A 408 0.32 16.65 20.08
CA GLU A 408 -1.08 16.37 20.41
C GLU A 408 -2.03 16.61 19.22
N HIS A 409 -1.47 17.05 18.09
CA HIS A 409 -2.16 17.14 16.82
C HIS A 409 -1.91 15.90 15.96
N MET A 410 -2.91 15.51 15.19
CA MET A 410 -2.67 14.71 14.00
C MET A 410 -2.05 15.63 12.95
N ASN A 411 -0.76 15.49 12.74
CA ASN A 411 -0.07 16.24 11.69
C ASN A 411 -0.26 15.56 10.34
N ARG A 412 0.23 16.18 9.27
CA ARG A 412 0.20 15.59 7.94
C ARG A 412 0.83 14.20 7.93
N THR A 413 0.25 13.27 7.17
CA THR A 413 0.81 11.93 7.02
C THR A 413 0.59 11.37 5.63
N ILE A 414 1.54 10.53 5.19
CA ILE A 414 1.46 9.70 3.99
C ILE A 414 1.37 8.21 4.34
N SER A 415 1.48 7.90 5.64
CA SER A 415 1.56 6.53 6.14
C SER A 415 0.19 5.87 6.28
N THR A 416 0.14 4.56 6.02
CA THR A 416 -1.04 3.73 6.26
C THR A 416 -1.18 3.43 7.75
N CYS A 417 -2.41 3.48 8.27
CA CYS A 417 -2.71 3.10 9.65
C CYS A 417 -2.49 1.60 9.86
N LEU A 418 -2.06 1.25 11.07
CA LEU A 418 -2.01 -0.12 11.55
C LEU A 418 -3.05 -0.31 12.64
N VAL A 419 -3.95 -1.28 12.48
CA VAL A 419 -4.89 -1.66 13.54
C VAL A 419 -4.53 -3.05 14.05
N THR A 420 -4.15 -3.12 15.33
CA THR A 420 -3.60 -4.34 15.92
C THR A 420 -4.68 -5.31 16.40
N PRO A 421 -4.33 -6.59 16.63
CA PRO A 421 -5.25 -7.55 17.25
C PRO A 421 -5.73 -7.16 18.66
N ALA A 422 -4.95 -6.35 19.39
CA ALA A 422 -5.35 -5.80 20.69
C ALA A 422 -6.40 -4.68 20.59
N GLY A 423 -6.71 -4.20 19.38
CA GLY A 423 -7.68 -3.13 19.15
C GLY A 423 -7.08 -1.73 19.30
N LEU A 424 -5.79 -1.59 19.08
CA LEU A 424 -5.10 -0.30 19.03
C LEU A 424 -4.88 0.13 17.56
N CYS A 425 -4.99 1.42 17.31
CA CYS A 425 -4.65 2.05 16.04
C CYS A 425 -3.34 2.82 16.20
N PHE A 426 -2.36 2.47 15.40
CA PHE A 426 -1.09 3.19 15.31
C PHE A 426 -1.02 3.93 13.98
N VAL A 427 -0.67 5.20 14.03
CA VAL A 427 -0.44 6.01 12.85
C VAL A 427 0.76 6.93 13.07
N PRO A 428 1.82 6.79 12.28
CA PRO A 428 2.90 7.75 12.28
C PRO A 428 2.53 8.95 11.41
N ASP A 429 3.03 10.11 11.77
CA ASP A 429 2.92 11.31 10.96
C ASP A 429 4.26 11.77 10.39
N PHE A 430 4.20 12.67 9.43
CA PHE A 430 5.39 13.17 8.75
C PHE A 430 6.15 14.23 9.58
N SER A 431 5.57 14.71 10.67
CA SER A 431 6.24 15.58 11.65
C SER A 431 7.08 14.79 12.66
N GLY A 432 7.07 13.46 12.56
CA GLY A 432 7.88 12.56 13.36
C GLY A 432 7.18 12.02 14.61
N PHE A 433 5.85 12.09 14.71
CA PHE A 433 5.14 11.52 15.85
C PHE A 433 4.46 10.19 15.49
N LEU A 434 4.55 9.23 16.40
CA LEU A 434 3.75 8.01 16.37
C LEU A 434 2.60 8.13 17.37
N HIS A 435 1.37 8.10 16.89
CA HIS A 435 0.16 8.15 17.71
C HIS A 435 -0.38 6.76 17.96
N CYS A 436 -0.80 6.48 19.20
CA CYS A 436 -1.50 5.25 19.59
C CYS A 436 -2.88 5.60 20.14
N LEU A 437 -3.91 5.05 19.49
CA LEU A 437 -5.31 5.30 19.81
C LEU A 437 -6.06 3.99 20.06
N ASP A 438 -7.18 4.09 20.77
CA ASP A 438 -8.19 3.04 20.76
C ASP A 438 -8.87 2.95 19.39
N ALA A 439 -8.74 1.83 18.71
CA ALA A 439 -9.28 1.66 17.37
C ALA A 439 -10.81 1.79 17.29
N LYS A 440 -11.53 1.48 18.39
CA LYS A 440 -13.00 1.52 18.43
C LYS A 440 -13.56 2.92 18.71
N THR A 441 -12.84 3.71 19.53
CA THR A 441 -13.35 4.99 20.04
C THR A 441 -12.59 6.21 19.55
N GLY A 442 -11.35 6.04 19.03
CA GLY A 442 -10.47 7.14 18.68
C GLY A 442 -9.79 7.83 19.88
N GLN A 443 -9.96 7.30 21.08
CA GLN A 443 -9.28 7.83 22.27
C GLN A 443 -7.77 7.70 22.11
N VAL A 444 -7.05 8.81 22.22
CA VAL A 444 -5.58 8.83 22.22
C VAL A 444 -5.09 8.29 23.56
N TYR A 445 -4.17 7.34 23.52
CA TYR A 445 -3.50 6.81 24.70
C TYR A 445 -2.15 7.45 24.93
N TRP A 446 -1.37 7.60 23.86
CA TRP A 446 -0.04 8.22 23.91
C TRP A 446 0.43 8.63 22.52
N THR A 447 1.38 9.55 22.52
CA THR A 447 2.15 9.97 21.35
C THR A 447 3.64 9.81 21.69
N TYR A 448 4.43 9.37 20.72
CA TYR A 448 5.88 9.21 20.84
C TYR A 448 6.59 10.03 19.77
N ASP A 449 7.59 10.81 20.17
CA ASP A 449 8.44 11.57 19.26
C ASP A 449 9.51 10.65 18.66
N MET A 450 9.43 10.42 17.36
CA MET A 450 10.39 9.63 16.59
C MET A 450 11.67 10.43 16.28
N GLU A 451 11.66 11.75 16.57
CA GLU A 451 12.75 12.69 16.33
C GLU A 451 13.07 12.93 14.85
N SER A 452 12.45 12.22 13.93
CA SER A 452 12.63 12.33 12.49
C SER A 452 11.34 11.99 11.74
N ALA A 453 11.22 12.47 10.50
CA ALA A 453 10.04 12.24 9.67
C ALA A 453 9.82 10.73 9.38
N VAL A 454 8.56 10.31 9.32
CA VAL A 454 8.21 8.92 9.04
C VAL A 454 7.50 8.82 7.69
N TRP A 455 8.14 8.14 6.74
CA TRP A 455 7.62 7.85 5.41
C TRP A 455 6.90 6.51 5.34
N GLY A 456 7.49 5.50 5.98
CA GLY A 456 6.97 4.15 6.02
C GLY A 456 5.76 4.01 6.95
N SER A 457 5.13 2.86 6.91
CA SER A 457 4.00 2.52 7.78
C SER A 457 4.43 1.52 8.85
N ALA A 458 3.77 1.55 10.00
CA ALA A 458 4.03 0.62 11.08
C ALA A 458 3.61 -0.82 10.70
N MET A 459 4.37 -1.82 11.16
CA MET A 459 4.06 -3.25 11.01
C MET A 459 3.93 -3.90 12.39
N TRP A 460 2.93 -4.77 12.53
CA TRP A 460 2.74 -5.56 13.74
C TRP A 460 3.16 -7.02 13.57
N ALA A 461 3.87 -7.55 14.57
CA ALA A 461 4.14 -8.97 14.72
C ALA A 461 4.24 -9.35 16.21
N ASP A 462 3.50 -10.37 16.62
CA ASP A 462 3.60 -10.98 17.96
C ASP A 462 3.61 -9.98 19.12
N GLY A 463 2.64 -9.05 19.15
CA GLY A 463 2.51 -8.06 20.21
C GLY A 463 3.52 -6.91 20.15
N LYS A 464 4.20 -6.74 19.04
CA LYS A 464 5.20 -5.70 18.79
C LYS A 464 4.87 -4.89 17.55
N VAL A 465 5.12 -3.59 17.61
CA VAL A 465 4.95 -2.63 16.52
C VAL A 465 6.33 -2.14 16.09
N PHE A 466 6.66 -2.29 14.82
CA PHE A 466 7.93 -1.91 14.20
C PHE A 466 7.73 -0.70 13.31
N LEU A 467 8.63 0.28 13.40
CA LEU A 467 8.60 1.49 12.58
C LEU A 467 10.02 1.98 12.33
N ALA A 468 10.29 2.45 11.12
CA ALA A 468 11.55 3.08 10.75
C ALA A 468 11.30 4.53 10.31
N ASP A 469 12.30 5.40 10.50
CA ASP A 469 12.23 6.82 10.19
C ASP A 469 13.29 7.28 9.16
N GLU A 470 13.29 8.57 8.85
CA GLU A 470 14.18 9.17 7.84
C GLU A 470 15.66 9.27 8.31
N ASP A 471 15.95 9.13 9.60
CA ASP A 471 17.32 9.02 10.10
C ASP A 471 17.84 7.57 10.10
N GLY A 472 16.97 6.62 9.73
CA GLY A 472 17.29 5.19 9.65
C GLY A 472 17.14 4.47 10.99
N ASP A 473 16.56 5.12 11.99
CA ASP A 473 16.27 4.50 13.26
C ASP A 473 15.08 3.56 13.15
N VAL A 474 15.24 2.35 13.67
CA VAL A 474 14.14 1.39 13.79
C VAL A 474 13.72 1.30 15.24
N ARG A 475 12.51 1.75 15.52
CA ARG A 475 11.93 1.70 16.86
C ARG A 475 10.88 0.59 16.96
N ILE A 476 10.88 -0.09 18.11
CA ILE A 476 9.97 -1.21 18.39
C ILE A 476 9.19 -0.88 19.65
N PHE A 477 7.88 -0.98 19.58
CA PHE A 477 6.97 -0.69 20.68
C PHE A 477 6.15 -1.93 21.05
N ALA A 478 5.73 -2.01 22.31
CA ALA A 478 4.72 -2.97 22.71
C ALA A 478 3.34 -2.56 22.15
N ASP A 479 2.54 -3.54 21.75
CA ASP A 479 1.11 -3.36 21.41
C ASP A 479 0.32 -3.15 22.70
N SER A 480 0.40 -1.93 23.27
CA SER A 480 -0.10 -1.59 24.61
C SER A 480 -0.67 -0.19 24.69
N LYS A 481 -1.68 -0.01 25.56
CA LYS A 481 -2.25 1.30 25.92
C LYS A 481 -1.28 2.18 26.72
N GLU A 482 -0.27 1.59 27.32
CA GLU A 482 0.82 2.29 27.98
C GLU A 482 2.01 2.35 27.00
N MET A 483 2.59 3.53 26.83
CA MET A 483 3.76 3.69 25.96
C MET A 483 4.93 2.87 26.54
N LYS A 484 5.42 1.93 25.74
CA LYS A 484 6.55 1.09 26.08
C LYS A 484 7.40 0.83 24.85
N ARG A 485 8.53 1.50 24.75
CA ARG A 485 9.59 1.19 23.78
C ARG A 485 10.28 -0.13 24.18
N LEU A 486 10.43 -1.02 23.22
CA LEU A 486 11.10 -2.32 23.37
C LEU A 486 12.49 -2.33 22.73
N SER A 487 12.70 -1.48 21.72
CA SER A 487 14.03 -1.25 21.14
C SER A 487 14.93 -0.56 22.15
N PRO A 488 16.24 -0.83 22.13
CA PRO A 488 17.21 -0.14 22.97
C PRO A 488 17.18 1.37 22.76
N GLU A 489 17.64 2.13 23.77
CA GLU A 489 17.75 3.59 23.69
C GLU A 489 18.99 4.05 22.91
N ASP A 490 20.02 3.20 22.87
CA ASP A 490 21.18 3.41 22.01
C ASP A 490 20.85 3.04 20.56
N ASP A 491 21.28 3.81 19.61
CA ASP A 491 20.91 3.71 18.19
C ASP A 491 21.51 2.49 17.45
N HIS A 492 21.73 1.37 18.16
CA HIS A 492 22.36 0.21 17.51
C HIS A 492 21.44 -0.53 16.52
N LEU A 493 20.12 -0.25 16.52
CA LEU A 493 19.21 -0.73 15.50
C LEU A 493 19.16 0.19 14.27
N ASN A 494 19.89 1.31 14.27
CA ASN A 494 19.97 2.24 13.16
C ASN A 494 20.58 1.57 11.92
N LEU A 495 19.97 1.80 10.76
CA LEU A 495 20.32 1.18 9.48
C LEU A 495 21.52 1.86 8.79
N GLY A 496 21.87 3.08 9.21
CA GLY A 496 22.99 3.86 8.68
C GLY A 496 22.60 4.93 7.66
N SER A 497 21.39 4.89 7.12
CA SER A 497 20.81 5.94 6.27
C SER A 497 19.29 5.90 6.32
N ALA A 498 18.64 6.92 5.72
CA ALA A 498 17.19 7.11 5.74
C ALA A 498 16.39 5.86 5.31
N SER A 499 15.30 5.57 6.02
CA SER A 499 14.34 4.54 5.62
C SER A 499 13.03 5.17 5.13
N TYR A 500 12.64 4.87 3.90
CA TYR A 500 11.38 5.29 3.29
C TYR A 500 10.35 4.16 3.18
N CYS A 501 10.78 2.93 3.48
CA CYS A 501 9.97 1.74 3.34
C CYS A 501 9.42 1.25 4.68
N SER A 502 8.33 0.49 4.62
CA SER A 502 7.78 -0.18 5.79
C SER A 502 8.49 -1.51 6.04
N PRO A 503 8.78 -1.88 7.28
CA PRO A 503 9.28 -3.21 7.60
C PRO A 503 8.24 -4.28 7.33
N ILE A 504 8.69 -5.51 6.99
CA ILE A 504 7.83 -6.69 6.92
C ILE A 504 8.48 -7.87 7.64
N PHE A 505 7.65 -8.70 8.29
CA PHE A 505 8.12 -9.90 8.97
C PHE A 505 7.42 -11.13 8.40
N VAL A 506 8.20 -12.03 7.79
CA VAL A 506 7.68 -13.21 7.08
C VAL A 506 8.75 -14.32 7.00
N ASN A 507 8.35 -15.58 7.17
CA ASN A 507 9.22 -16.76 7.17
C ASN A 507 10.32 -16.70 8.25
N GLY A 508 10.02 -16.06 9.40
CA GLY A 508 10.96 -15.86 10.50
C GLY A 508 12.08 -14.86 10.18
N ILE A 509 11.91 -14.04 9.16
CA ILE A 509 12.88 -13.03 8.72
C ILE A 509 12.18 -11.65 8.71
N LEU A 510 12.79 -10.69 9.38
CA LEU A 510 12.42 -9.28 9.32
C LEU A 510 13.19 -8.62 8.17
N TYR A 511 12.48 -8.05 7.21
CA TYR A 511 13.05 -7.27 6.13
C TYR A 511 12.85 -5.79 6.41
N VAL A 512 13.93 -5.03 6.38
CA VAL A 512 13.96 -3.58 6.48
C VAL A 512 14.89 -3.02 5.43
N THR A 513 14.63 -1.82 4.99
CA THR A 513 15.44 -1.12 3.98
C THR A 513 15.87 0.23 4.50
N ASP A 514 17.09 0.59 4.25
CA ASP A 514 17.49 1.99 4.16
C ASP A 514 17.45 2.45 2.69
N ARG A 515 18.04 3.61 2.39
CA ARG A 515 18.02 4.20 1.04
C ARG A 515 18.52 3.26 -0.04
N ASP A 516 19.58 2.52 0.25
CA ASP A 516 20.38 1.80 -0.74
C ASP A 516 20.65 0.32 -0.41
N THR A 517 20.16 -0.15 0.73
CA THR A 517 20.42 -1.51 1.20
C THR A 517 19.14 -2.18 1.74
N LEU A 518 18.88 -3.39 1.28
CA LEU A 518 17.87 -4.29 1.85
C LEU A 518 18.53 -5.21 2.86
N TYR A 519 18.05 -5.22 4.09
CA TYR A 519 18.50 -6.10 5.16
C TYR A 519 17.49 -7.19 5.45
N ALA A 520 17.97 -8.43 5.57
CA ALA A 520 17.22 -9.57 6.11
C ALA A 520 17.78 -9.90 7.49
N ILE A 521 16.94 -9.77 8.49
CA ILE A 521 17.31 -9.88 9.91
C ILE A 521 16.65 -11.13 10.48
N LYS A 522 17.45 -11.97 11.14
CA LYS A 522 16.98 -13.21 11.76
C LYS A 522 17.71 -13.46 13.05
N THR A 523 16.96 -13.74 14.12
CA THR A 523 17.55 -14.06 15.43
C THR A 523 18.50 -15.26 15.34
N GLY A 524 19.69 -15.11 15.89
CA GLY A 524 20.73 -16.14 15.90
C GLY A 524 21.48 -16.30 14.57
N ALA A 525 21.20 -15.45 13.57
CA ALA A 525 22.01 -15.43 12.36
C ALA A 525 23.43 -14.96 12.69
N GLN A 526 24.41 -15.64 12.10
CA GLN A 526 25.80 -15.18 12.11
C GLN A 526 26.02 -14.30 10.88
N SER A 527 26.78 -13.22 11.05
CA SER A 527 27.10 -12.31 9.96
C SER A 527 27.61 -13.07 8.74
N ALA A 528 26.79 -13.13 7.70
CA ALA A 528 27.28 -13.45 6.37
C ALA A 528 27.97 -12.20 5.80
N PRO A 529 29.05 -12.33 5.00
CA PRO A 529 29.56 -11.21 4.22
C PRO A 529 28.43 -10.65 3.35
N LYS A 530 28.49 -9.31 3.05
CA LYS A 530 27.55 -8.69 2.11
C LYS A 530 27.35 -9.62 0.92
N ALA A 531 26.13 -10.07 0.71
CA ALA A 531 25.80 -10.89 -0.46
C ALA A 531 25.93 -9.99 -1.69
N ASP A 532 27.03 -10.16 -2.37
CA ASP A 532 27.43 -9.64 -3.70
C ASP A 532 27.24 -8.13 -3.94
N GLN A 533 28.38 -7.52 -4.06
CA GLN A 533 28.57 -6.33 -4.89
C GLN A 533 28.38 -6.64 -6.37
#